data_f774544731981237b29f51a32fe69350
#
_entry.id   f774544731981237b29f51a32fe69350
#
_cell.length_a   1.000
_cell.length_b   1.000
_cell.length_c   1.000
_cell.angle_alpha   90.00
_cell.angle_beta   90.00
_cell.angle_gamma   90.00
#
_symmetry.space_group_name_H-M   'P 1'
#
loop_
_entity.id
_entity.type
_entity.pdbx_description
1 polymer ?
#
loop_
_entity_poly.entity_id
_entity_poly.type
_entity_poly.pdbx_seq_one_letter_code
_entity_poly.pdbx_strand_id
1 'polypeptide(L)'
;MASIEVLAADWYSIQVKQKDKVGRPDIDAFEAVMMRENRTQGFFVSFDFSSDAMREIQAFLKKTGKIIRPITVKDILDEQVAYKLG
;
A
#
# COMPACT_ATOMS: atom_id res chain seq x y z
N MET A 1 1.91 12.91 -5.98
CA MET A 1 1.42 11.54 -5.71
C MET A 1 1.28 10.79 -7.02
N ALA A 2 1.94 9.70 -7.12
CA ALA A 2 1.82 8.86 -8.29
C ALA A 2 0.94 7.68 -7.96
N SER A 3 -0.07 7.50 -8.76
CA SER A 3 -0.93 6.35 -8.64
C SER A 3 -0.71 5.52 -9.87
N ILE A 4 -0.18 4.34 -9.68
CA ILE A 4 0.01 3.42 -10.76
C ILE A 4 -1.06 2.39 -10.66
N GLU A 5 -2.07 2.60 -11.38
CA GLU A 5 -3.00 1.54 -11.52
C GLU A 5 -2.53 0.66 -12.60
N VAL A 6 -2.01 -0.36 -12.20
CA VAL A 6 -1.38 -1.10 -13.09
C VAL A 6 -2.04 -2.08 -13.67
N LEU A 7 -1.82 -1.75 -14.38
CA LEU A 7 -1.20 -2.27 -15.32
C LEU A 7 -1.61 -3.62 -15.55
N ALA A 8 -1.52 -4.39 -14.81
CA ALA A 8 -1.68 -5.69 -15.13
C ALA A 8 -2.56 -6.39 -14.27
N ALA A 9 -2.92 -5.85 -13.22
CA ALA A 9 -3.60 -6.63 -12.28
C ALA A 9 -5.00 -6.13 -12.13
N ASP A 10 -5.89 -6.87 -12.57
CA ASP A 10 -7.29 -6.57 -12.44
C ASP A 10 -7.80 -6.73 -11.01
N TRP A 11 -7.01 -7.35 -10.15
CA TRP A 11 -7.49 -7.68 -8.81
C TRP A 11 -6.81 -6.93 -7.68
N TYR A 12 -5.83 -6.08 -7.97
CA TYR A 12 -5.22 -5.28 -6.92
C TYR A 12 -4.89 -3.87 -7.39
N SER A 13 -4.76 -2.96 -6.42
CA SER A 13 -4.38 -1.57 -6.68
C SER A 13 -3.01 -1.31 -6.10
N ILE A 14 -2.26 -0.40 -6.74
CA ILE A 14 -0.96 0.01 -6.24
C ILE A 14 -0.96 1.52 -6.11
N GLN A 15 -0.54 2.00 -4.96
CA GLN A 15 -0.37 3.41 -4.69
C GLN A 15 1.08 3.65 -4.30
N VAL A 16 1.72 4.61 -4.97
CA VAL A 16 3.06 5.04 -4.60
C VAL A 16 2.97 6.49 -4.15
N LYS A 17 3.43 6.80 -2.97
CA LYS A 17 3.36 8.15 -2.44
C LYS A 17 4.74 8.61 -1.98
N GLN A 18 5.23 9.69 -2.58
CA GLN A 18 6.49 10.29 -2.19
C GLN A 18 6.25 11.21 -0.99
N LYS A 19 6.24 10.63 0.17
CA LYS A 19 5.99 11.31 1.41
C LYS A 19 6.85 10.66 2.48
N ASP A 20 7.35 11.46 3.40
CA ASP A 20 8.22 10.92 4.45
C ASP A 20 7.50 9.87 5.29
N LYS A 21 6.24 10.13 5.59
CA LYS A 21 5.46 9.19 6.39
C LYS A 21 3.99 9.23 5.97
N VAL A 22 3.48 8.09 5.62
CA VAL A 22 2.06 7.92 5.30
C VAL A 22 1.26 7.84 6.59
N GLY A 23 0.24 8.66 6.70
CA GLY A 23 -0.65 8.66 7.84
C GLY A 23 -1.98 8.01 7.54
N ARG A 24 -2.84 7.97 8.55
CA ARG A 24 -4.16 7.41 8.41
C ARG A 24 -4.98 8.04 7.26
N PRO A 25 -4.97 9.38 7.07
CA PRO A 25 -5.74 9.95 5.97
C PRO A 25 -5.36 9.41 4.59
N ASP A 26 -4.09 9.09 4.41
CA ASP A 26 -3.62 8.52 3.15
C ASP A 26 -4.18 7.11 2.95
N ILE A 27 -4.24 6.34 4.03
CA ILE A 27 -4.82 4.99 3.99
C ILE A 27 -6.33 5.06 3.75
N ASP A 28 -7.02 5.98 4.43
CA ASP A 28 -8.47 6.18 4.23
C ASP A 28 -8.78 6.47 2.76
N ALA A 29 -7.98 7.31 2.13
CA ALA A 29 -8.16 7.64 0.72
C ALA A 29 -7.96 6.42 -0.18
N PHE A 30 -6.96 5.61 0.13
CA PHE A 30 -6.69 4.39 -0.63
C PHE A 30 -7.79 3.36 -0.45
N GLU A 31 -8.32 3.23 0.77
CA GLU A 31 -9.45 2.35 1.04
C GLU A 31 -10.65 2.72 0.17
N ALA A 32 -10.93 4.01 0.04
CA ALA A 32 -12.03 4.49 -0.79
C ALA A 32 -11.85 4.06 -2.25
N VAL A 33 -10.63 4.13 -2.76
CA VAL A 33 -10.33 3.68 -4.11
C VAL A 33 -10.57 2.18 -4.23
N MET A 34 -10.08 1.40 -3.26
CA MET A 34 -10.28 -0.05 -3.28
C MET A 34 -11.75 -0.44 -3.24
N MET A 35 -12.54 0.25 -2.44
CA MET A 35 -13.97 0.00 -2.35
C MET A 35 -14.67 0.35 -3.66
N ARG A 36 -14.33 1.50 -4.23
CA ARG A 36 -14.93 1.94 -5.50
C ARG A 36 -14.59 0.99 -6.65
N GLU A 37 -13.35 0.51 -6.67
CA GLU A 37 -12.86 -0.37 -7.72
C GLU A 37 -13.12 -1.84 -7.41
N ASN A 38 -13.69 -2.12 -6.25
CA ASN A 38 -13.95 -3.47 -5.79
C ASN A 38 -12.69 -4.36 -5.79
N ARG A 39 -11.59 -3.81 -5.31
CA ARG A 39 -10.34 -4.55 -5.21
C ARG A 39 -10.25 -5.22 -3.85
N THR A 40 -9.76 -6.43 -3.81
CA THR A 40 -9.59 -7.18 -2.56
C THR A 40 -8.19 -7.03 -1.98
N GLN A 41 -7.23 -6.61 -2.79
CA GLN A 41 -5.86 -6.40 -2.37
C GLN A 41 -5.34 -5.08 -2.89
N GLY A 42 -4.51 -4.42 -2.09
CA GLY A 42 -3.84 -3.21 -2.49
C GLY A 42 -2.44 -3.17 -1.92
N PHE A 43 -1.54 -2.52 -2.65
CA PHE A 43 -0.17 -2.29 -2.21
C PHE A 43 0.03 -0.80 -2.08
N PHE A 44 0.55 -0.37 -0.96
CA PHE A 44 0.85 1.05 -0.73
C PHE A 44 2.34 1.19 -0.49
N VAL A 45 3.02 1.91 -1.37
CA VAL A 45 4.47 2.07 -1.31
C VAL A 45 4.81 3.48 -0.85
N SER A 46 5.64 3.60 0.17
CA SER A 46 6.09 4.89 0.69
C SER A 46 7.39 4.70 1.45
N PHE A 47 7.97 5.80 1.95
CA PHE A 47 9.19 5.72 2.73
C PHE A 47 8.91 5.15 4.12
N ASP A 48 7.81 5.52 4.73
CA ASP A 48 7.47 5.06 6.08
C ASP A 48 5.95 5.17 6.29
N PHE A 49 5.47 4.50 7.32
CA PHE A 49 4.05 4.49 7.67
C PHE A 49 3.89 4.78 9.16
N SER A 50 2.96 5.64 9.50
CA SER A 50 2.69 5.94 10.91
C SER A 50 2.02 4.75 11.59
N SER A 51 2.04 4.73 12.92
CA SER A 51 1.35 3.70 13.67
C SER A 51 -0.16 3.77 13.45
N ASP A 52 -0.71 4.97 13.26
CA ASP A 52 -2.13 5.12 12.96
C ASP A 52 -2.48 4.51 11.59
N ALA A 53 -1.58 4.70 10.60
CA ALA A 53 -1.77 4.10 9.28
C ALA A 53 -1.78 2.57 9.40
N MET A 54 -0.84 2.02 10.14
CA MET A 54 -0.76 0.57 10.32
C MET A 54 -1.99 0.01 11.04
N ARG A 55 -2.49 0.73 12.05
CA ARG A 55 -3.71 0.31 12.73
C ARG A 55 -4.93 0.35 11.81
N GLU A 56 -5.01 1.38 10.97
CA GLU A 56 -6.12 1.48 10.03
C GLU A 56 -6.10 0.34 9.01
N ILE A 57 -4.92 -0.05 8.54
CA ILE A 57 -4.77 -1.19 7.64
C ILE A 57 -5.34 -2.46 8.28
N GLN A 58 -5.03 -2.69 9.55
CA GLN A 58 -5.54 -3.85 10.28
C GLN A 58 -7.06 -3.76 10.50
N ALA A 59 -7.56 -2.57 10.83
CA ALA A 59 -8.99 -2.36 11.03
C ALA A 59 -9.76 -2.60 9.73
N PHE A 60 -9.22 -2.15 8.62
CA PHE A 60 -9.84 -2.34 7.31
C PHE A 60 -9.95 -3.82 6.95
N LEU A 61 -8.89 -4.58 7.23
CA LEU A 61 -8.91 -6.02 7.02
C LEU A 61 -10.00 -6.69 7.84
N LYS A 62 -10.09 -6.36 9.13
CA LYS A 62 -11.10 -6.94 10.01
C LYS A 62 -12.51 -6.58 9.59
N LYS A 63 -12.69 -5.36 9.11
CA LYS A 63 -14.01 -4.84 8.77
C LYS A 63 -14.51 -5.35 7.42
N THR A 64 -13.63 -5.45 6.43
CA THR A 64 -14.03 -5.73 5.06
C THR A 64 -13.44 -7.01 4.48
N GLY A 65 -12.41 -7.56 5.09
CA GLY A 65 -11.67 -8.68 4.52
C GLY A 65 -10.67 -8.25 3.45
N LYS A 66 -10.59 -6.96 3.15
CA LYS A 66 -9.67 -6.44 2.12
C LYS A 66 -8.31 -6.17 2.73
N ILE A 67 -7.27 -6.47 1.97
CA ILE A 67 -5.89 -6.42 2.46
C ILE A 67 -5.15 -5.27 1.81
N ILE A 68 -4.54 -4.42 2.63
CA ILE A 68 -3.58 -3.42 2.17
C ILE A 68 -2.21 -3.85 2.68
N ARG A 69 -1.25 -3.99 1.77
CA ARG A 69 0.12 -4.35 2.13
C ARG A 69 0.99 -3.10 2.08
N PRO A 70 1.48 -2.64 3.22
CA PRO A 70 2.41 -1.50 3.24
C PRO A 70 3.80 -1.99 2.85
N ILE A 71 4.42 -1.28 1.93
CA ILE A 71 5.77 -1.62 1.46
C ILE A 71 6.60 -0.35 1.52
N THR A 72 7.73 -0.42 2.23
CA THR A 72 8.62 0.73 2.26
C THR A 72 9.59 0.67 1.09
N VAL A 73 10.09 1.84 0.72
CA VAL A 73 11.13 1.91 -0.32
C VAL A 73 12.35 1.11 0.11
N LYS A 74 12.65 1.12 1.40
CA LYS A 74 13.75 0.33 1.94
C LYS A 74 13.52 -1.17 1.69
N ASP A 75 12.32 -1.66 1.90
CA ASP A 75 12.01 -3.07 1.66
C ASP A 75 12.28 -3.45 0.20
N ILE A 76 11.90 -2.58 -0.72
CA ILE A 76 12.12 -2.82 -2.14
C ILE A 76 13.62 -2.86 -2.44
N LEU A 77 14.38 -1.91 -1.91
CA LEU A 77 15.81 -1.83 -2.15
C LEU A 77 16.55 -3.01 -1.54
N ASP A 78 16.18 -3.39 -0.32
CA ASP A 78 16.79 -4.54 0.35
C ASP A 78 16.55 -5.81 -0.45
N GLU A 79 15.35 -6.00 -0.94
CA GLU A 79 15.03 -7.16 -1.74
C GLU A 79 15.83 -7.18 -3.05
N GLN A 80 15.96 -6.05 -3.71
CA GLN A 80 16.74 -5.95 -4.94
C GLN A 80 18.22 -6.25 -4.71
N VAL A 81 18.78 -5.75 -3.61
CA VAL A 81 20.16 -6.02 -3.27
C VAL A 81 20.36 -7.51 -3.03
N ALA A 82 19.48 -8.13 -2.25
CA ALA A 82 19.55 -9.56 -2.01
C ALA A 82 19.44 -10.36 -3.31
N TYR A 83 18.60 -9.94 -4.20
CA TYR A 83 18.41 -10.59 -5.49
C TYR A 83 19.67 -10.53 -6.34
N LYS A 84 20.33 -9.35 -6.35
CA LYS A 84 21.54 -9.17 -7.14
C LYS A 84 22.72 -9.93 -6.56
N LEU A 85 22.77 -10.10 -5.26
CA LEU A 85 23.85 -10.80 -4.58
C LEU A 85 23.65 -12.30 -4.56
N GLY A 86 22.43 -12.72 -4.73
CA GLY A 86 22.12 -14.14 -4.81
C GLY A 86 22.31 -14.67 -6.21
#